data_e2733a733acc1db13966cd01199ac167
#
_entry.id   e2733a733acc1db13966cd01199ac167
#
_cell.length_a   1.000
_cell.length_b   1.000
_cell.length_c   1.000
_cell.angle_alpha   90.00
_cell.angle_beta   90.00
_cell.angle_gamma   90.00
#
_symmetry.space_group_name_H-M   'P 1'
#
loop_
_entity.id
_entity.type
_entity.pdbx_description
1 polymer ?
#
loop_
_entity_poly.entity_id
_entity_poly.type
_entity_poly.pdbx_seq_one_letter_code
_entity_poly.pdbx_strand_id
1 'polypeptide(L)'
;MPRNLARLGLSALALLATLPSLFAADTWLTDLEAAKKQAAAEKKDILVDFTGSDWCGWCIRLKKEVFDQPEFAEASKKFVLVEIDFPRGKKQSPEEKAKNAALSKQYAISGFPTILLLDAQGEVYAQTGYQEGGAKKYLEHLGTLAKQNTPEGKKTLAAKMKAEALEHEIEEQLGPVLDPTLSKKDLAGAEAAMNKFFKEKGLTGDFLVRMTLNVRVGITAECKPGDHDAVLKVVDEVATLTTSKEVLAEIAELRERVLKIRDQDAARKKTTSK
;
A
#
# COMPACT_ATOMS: atom_id res chain seq x y z
N MET A 1 55.98 50.74 53.76
CA MET A 1 56.07 50.46 52.33
C MET A 1 55.07 49.38 52.01
N PRO A 2 53.93 49.66 51.40
CA PRO A 2 52.99 48.64 51.00
C PRO A 2 53.11 48.30 49.49
N ARG A 3 53.22 47.03 49.18
CA ARG A 3 53.22 46.48 47.80
C ARG A 3 51.80 46.24 47.27
N ASN A 4 51.45 46.99 46.27
CA ASN A 4 50.19 46.81 45.50
C ASN A 4 50.23 45.53 44.68
N LEU A 5 49.36 44.61 44.93
CA LEU A 5 49.09 43.44 44.07
C LEU A 5 47.88 43.80 43.17
N ALA A 6 48.23 43.97 41.89
CA ALA A 6 47.19 44.13 40.83
C ALA A 6 46.41 42.83 40.62
N ARG A 7 45.09 42.91 40.74
CA ARG A 7 44.16 41.84 40.36
C ARG A 7 43.93 41.82 38.85
N LEU A 8 44.52 40.84 38.20
CA LEU A 8 44.20 40.52 36.81
C LEU A 8 42.85 39.79 36.77
N GLY A 9 41.82 40.46 36.26
CA GLY A 9 40.55 39.87 35.96
C GLY A 9 40.64 39.06 34.65
N LEU A 10 40.53 37.74 34.76
CA LEU A 10 40.28 36.88 33.59
C LEU A 10 38.82 36.98 33.19
N SER A 11 38.50 37.74 32.15
CA SER A 11 37.22 37.71 31.48
C SER A 11 37.21 36.50 30.56
N ALA A 12 36.58 35.40 30.98
CA ALA A 12 36.29 34.26 30.14
C ALA A 12 35.14 34.64 29.17
N LEU A 13 35.53 35.00 27.96
CA LEU A 13 34.62 35.22 26.84
C LEU A 13 34.11 33.82 26.38
N ALA A 14 32.94 33.42 26.82
CA ALA A 14 32.25 32.21 26.32
C ALA A 14 31.89 32.42 24.87
N LEU A 15 32.67 31.90 23.96
CA LEU A 15 32.39 31.83 22.54
C LEU A 15 31.30 30.78 22.33
N LEU A 16 30.02 31.19 22.35
CA LEU A 16 28.91 30.34 21.85
C LEU A 16 29.16 30.11 20.36
N ALA A 17 29.76 28.98 20.04
CA ALA A 17 29.79 28.48 18.68
C ALA A 17 28.36 28.11 18.28
N THR A 18 27.66 29.01 17.63
CA THR A 18 26.45 28.69 16.86
C THR A 18 26.90 27.83 15.71
N LEU A 19 26.81 26.51 15.89
CA LEU A 19 26.87 25.57 14.79
C LEU A 19 25.76 25.93 13.81
N PRO A 20 26.07 26.21 12.53
CA PRO A 20 25.00 26.34 11.55
C PRO A 20 24.24 25.02 11.54
N SER A 21 22.95 25.05 11.88
CA SER A 21 22.04 23.99 11.52
C SER A 21 22.16 23.86 10.01
N LEU A 22 22.91 22.88 9.55
CA LEU A 22 22.78 22.40 8.19
C LEU A 22 21.32 22.03 8.02
N PHE A 23 20.60 22.83 7.27
CA PHE A 23 19.31 22.43 6.70
C PHE A 23 19.60 21.17 5.89
N ALA A 24 19.45 20.01 6.53
CA ALA A 24 19.38 18.77 5.80
C ALA A 24 18.15 18.91 4.92
N ALA A 25 18.36 19.07 3.62
CA ALA A 25 17.32 18.82 2.65
C ALA A 25 16.69 17.49 3.02
N ASP A 26 15.37 17.38 2.97
CA ASP A 26 14.66 16.14 3.29
C ASP A 26 15.24 14.99 2.45
N THR A 27 16.20 14.28 3.04
CA THR A 27 16.91 13.22 2.35
C THR A 27 16.13 11.95 2.55
N TRP A 28 15.53 11.45 1.48
CA TRP A 28 14.90 10.15 1.46
C TRP A 28 15.95 9.07 1.65
N LEU A 29 15.80 8.27 2.70
CA LEU A 29 16.64 7.10 2.95
C LEU A 29 16.17 5.94 2.05
N THR A 30 17.09 5.03 1.74
CA THR A 30 16.77 3.79 1.01
C THR A 30 16.91 2.55 1.89
N ASP A 31 17.22 2.77 3.17
CA ASP A 31 17.38 1.72 4.17
C ASP A 31 16.38 1.90 5.30
N LEU A 32 15.37 1.02 5.37
CA LEU A 32 14.35 1.07 6.40
C LEU A 32 14.90 0.80 7.80
N GLU A 33 15.91 -0.05 7.95
CA GLU A 33 16.49 -0.33 9.25
C GLU A 33 17.33 0.85 9.77
N ALA A 34 18.01 1.57 8.88
CA ALA A 34 18.66 2.83 9.23
C ALA A 34 17.61 3.89 9.62
N ALA A 35 16.51 3.96 8.87
CA ALA A 35 15.40 4.87 9.17
C ALA A 35 14.76 4.59 10.54
N LYS A 36 14.53 3.33 10.91
CA LYS A 36 14.01 2.95 12.22
C LYS A 36 14.93 3.40 13.35
N LYS A 37 16.24 3.23 13.18
CA LYS A 37 17.23 3.71 14.18
C LYS A 37 17.18 5.23 14.34
N GLN A 38 17.10 5.95 13.22
CA GLN A 38 16.98 7.41 13.23
C GLN A 38 15.66 7.86 13.85
N ALA A 39 14.54 7.25 13.46
CA ALA A 39 13.21 7.55 13.98
C ALA A 39 13.12 7.34 15.50
N ALA A 40 13.68 6.25 16.00
CA ALA A 40 13.75 5.98 17.44
C ALA A 40 14.57 7.03 18.20
N ALA A 41 15.72 7.46 17.63
CA ALA A 41 16.56 8.48 18.22
C ALA A 41 15.90 9.87 18.21
N GLU A 42 15.22 10.23 17.13
CA GLU A 42 14.57 11.52 16.92
C GLU A 42 13.13 11.56 17.43
N LYS A 43 12.56 10.43 17.86
CA LYS A 43 11.15 10.26 18.26
C LYS A 43 10.19 10.73 17.16
N LYS A 44 10.51 10.40 15.91
CA LYS A 44 9.71 10.70 14.73
C LYS A 44 9.04 9.45 14.20
N ASP A 45 7.91 9.63 13.53
CA ASP A 45 7.31 8.59 12.71
C ASP A 45 8.11 8.41 11.40
N ILE A 46 7.89 7.31 10.71
CA ILE A 46 8.53 7.02 9.43
C ILE A 46 7.44 7.04 8.35
N LEU A 47 7.71 7.73 7.24
CA LEU A 47 6.92 7.64 6.03
C LEU A 47 7.72 6.84 5.00
N VAL A 48 7.19 5.69 4.58
CA VAL A 48 7.82 4.82 3.58
C VAL A 48 7.04 4.88 2.28
N ASP A 49 7.68 5.26 1.19
CA ASP A 49 7.13 5.24 -0.17
C ASP A 49 7.65 3.99 -0.92
N PHE A 50 6.76 3.04 -1.17
CA PHE A 50 7.02 1.97 -2.12
C PHE A 50 6.63 2.44 -3.51
N THR A 51 7.59 2.57 -4.40
CA THR A 51 7.43 3.31 -5.65
C THR A 51 8.06 2.60 -6.86
N GLY A 52 7.62 2.96 -8.05
CA GLY A 52 8.24 2.64 -9.33
C GLY A 52 8.63 3.93 -10.03
N SER A 53 9.73 4.55 -9.59
CA SER A 53 10.08 5.95 -9.86
C SER A 53 10.20 6.33 -11.33
N ASP A 54 10.45 5.37 -12.23
CA ASP A 54 10.70 5.62 -13.65
C ASP A 54 9.63 5.04 -14.60
N TRP A 55 8.60 4.36 -14.06
CA TRP A 55 7.57 3.73 -14.89
C TRP A 55 6.13 3.84 -14.34
N CYS A 56 5.97 4.00 -13.02
CA CYS A 56 4.66 4.06 -12.39
C CYS A 56 4.07 5.47 -12.51
N GLY A 57 3.10 5.67 -13.38
CA GLY A 57 2.51 6.99 -13.62
C GLY A 57 1.93 7.67 -12.38
N TRP A 58 1.27 6.90 -11.49
CA TRP A 58 0.73 7.42 -10.24
C TRP A 58 1.82 7.77 -9.21
N CYS A 59 2.95 7.03 -9.22
CA CYS A 59 4.10 7.34 -8.36
C CYS A 59 4.76 8.65 -8.77
N ILE A 60 5.00 8.80 -10.09
CA ILE A 60 5.56 10.02 -10.67
C ILE A 60 4.65 11.22 -10.37
N ARG A 61 3.33 11.01 -10.45
CA ARG A 61 2.34 12.04 -10.14
C ARG A 61 2.35 12.40 -8.66
N LEU A 62 2.37 11.42 -7.74
CA LEU A 62 2.45 11.63 -6.29
C LEU A 62 3.70 12.44 -5.94
N LYS A 63 4.85 12.03 -6.49
CA LYS A 63 6.11 12.76 -6.28
C LYS A 63 5.97 14.22 -6.71
N LYS A 64 5.53 14.46 -7.94
CA LYS A 64 5.41 15.81 -8.50
C LYS A 64 4.39 16.68 -7.77
N GLU A 65 3.21 16.15 -7.45
CA GLU A 65 2.09 16.92 -6.90
C GLU A 65 2.17 17.07 -5.38
N VAL A 66 2.95 16.23 -4.71
CA VAL A 66 3.03 16.19 -3.24
C VAL A 66 4.48 16.30 -2.75
N PHE A 67 5.32 15.30 -3.01
CA PHE A 67 6.61 15.19 -2.33
C PHE A 67 7.63 16.24 -2.77
N ASP A 68 7.55 16.74 -4.00
CA ASP A 68 8.40 17.83 -4.51
C ASP A 68 7.86 19.23 -4.16
N GLN A 69 6.76 19.33 -3.39
CA GLN A 69 6.15 20.61 -3.04
C GLN A 69 6.73 21.17 -1.75
N PRO A 70 6.91 22.52 -1.65
CA PRO A 70 7.44 23.17 -0.45
C PRO A 70 6.64 22.88 0.81
N GLU A 71 5.31 22.76 0.69
CA GLU A 71 4.40 22.45 1.80
C GLU A 71 4.70 21.06 2.38
N PHE A 72 5.04 20.07 1.52
CA PHE A 72 5.43 18.75 1.97
C PHE A 72 6.80 18.79 2.65
N ALA A 73 7.78 19.49 2.08
CA ALA A 73 9.11 19.63 2.66
C ALA A 73 9.08 20.20 4.08
N GLU A 74 8.18 21.13 4.37
CA GLU A 74 8.00 21.65 5.73
C GLU A 74 7.31 20.64 6.65
N ALA A 75 6.25 20.01 6.17
CA ALA A 75 5.47 19.05 6.97
C ALA A 75 6.20 17.73 7.21
N SER A 76 7.09 17.33 6.28
CA SER A 76 7.85 16.09 6.36
C SER A 76 8.91 16.07 7.46
N LYS A 77 9.31 17.22 8.00
CA LYS A 77 10.28 17.32 9.11
C LYS A 77 9.91 16.53 10.37
N LYS A 78 8.64 16.17 10.51
CA LYS A 78 8.14 15.28 11.58
C LYS A 78 8.29 13.80 11.29
N PHE A 79 8.69 13.43 10.06
CA PHE A 79 8.93 12.07 9.64
C PHE A 79 10.41 11.84 9.33
N VAL A 80 10.82 10.58 9.40
CA VAL A 80 11.96 10.06 8.67
C VAL A 80 11.42 9.50 7.35
N LEU A 81 11.93 10.00 6.23
CA LEU A 81 11.45 9.64 4.90
C LEU A 81 12.24 8.47 4.32
N VAL A 82 11.56 7.48 3.77
CA VAL A 82 12.15 6.28 3.15
C VAL A 82 11.53 6.04 1.79
N GLU A 83 12.36 5.88 0.76
CA GLU A 83 11.96 5.47 -0.58
C GLU A 83 12.44 4.05 -0.87
N ILE A 84 11.52 3.13 -1.14
CA ILE A 84 11.79 1.76 -1.57
C ILE A 84 11.40 1.67 -3.04
N ASP A 85 12.37 1.93 -3.92
CA ASP A 85 12.15 2.03 -5.37
C ASP A 85 12.26 0.67 -6.08
N PHE A 86 11.40 0.45 -7.06
CA PHE A 86 11.36 -0.73 -7.95
C PHE A 86 11.49 -0.27 -9.41
N PRO A 87 12.63 0.29 -9.81
CA PRO A 87 12.81 0.86 -11.15
C PRO A 87 12.89 -0.23 -12.21
N ARG A 88 12.52 0.12 -13.45
CA ARG A 88 12.67 -0.72 -14.65
C ARG A 88 13.83 -0.28 -15.53
N GLY A 89 14.06 1.02 -15.64
CA GLY A 89 15.12 1.61 -16.47
C GLY A 89 16.43 1.90 -15.73
N LYS A 90 16.37 2.10 -14.41
CA LYS A 90 17.55 2.34 -13.58
C LYS A 90 18.17 1.03 -13.11
N LYS A 91 19.50 0.99 -13.05
CA LYS A 91 20.22 -0.17 -12.50
C LYS A 91 20.17 -0.16 -10.97
N GLN A 92 19.77 -1.29 -10.40
CA GLN A 92 19.92 -1.58 -8.97
C GLN A 92 20.85 -2.77 -8.79
N SER A 93 21.60 -2.80 -7.69
CA SER A 93 22.38 -3.98 -7.32
C SER A 93 21.47 -5.19 -7.04
N PRO A 94 21.95 -6.43 -7.22
CA PRO A 94 21.21 -7.61 -6.83
C PRO A 94 20.76 -7.60 -5.36
N GLU A 95 21.59 -7.06 -4.48
CA GLU A 95 21.31 -6.93 -3.05
C GLU A 95 20.15 -5.96 -2.78
N GLU A 96 20.15 -4.78 -3.41
CA GLU A 96 19.04 -3.83 -3.29
C GLU A 96 17.73 -4.43 -3.80
N LYS A 97 17.75 -5.11 -4.95
CA LYS A 97 16.58 -5.80 -5.49
C LYS A 97 16.03 -6.84 -4.52
N ALA A 98 16.91 -7.67 -3.97
CA ALA A 98 16.53 -8.71 -3.01
C ALA A 98 15.96 -8.11 -1.72
N LYS A 99 16.58 -7.04 -1.20
CA LYS A 99 16.13 -6.31 -0.03
C LYS A 99 14.75 -5.69 -0.26
N ASN A 100 14.57 -4.97 -1.37
CA ASN A 100 13.31 -4.30 -1.69
C ASN A 100 12.20 -5.33 -1.92
N ALA A 101 12.48 -6.46 -2.59
CA ALA A 101 11.54 -7.57 -2.76
C ALA A 101 11.13 -8.19 -1.41
N ALA A 102 12.08 -8.38 -0.49
CA ALA A 102 11.79 -8.88 0.85
C ALA A 102 10.89 -7.92 1.64
N LEU A 103 11.14 -6.61 1.56
CA LEU A 103 10.29 -5.59 2.18
C LEU A 103 8.88 -5.55 1.56
N SER A 104 8.78 -5.62 0.23
CA SER A 104 7.49 -5.69 -0.47
C SER A 104 6.67 -6.89 0.01
N LYS A 105 7.30 -8.06 0.14
CA LYS A 105 6.64 -9.27 0.66
C LYS A 105 6.26 -9.10 2.15
N GLN A 106 7.17 -8.58 2.98
CA GLN A 106 6.94 -8.37 4.42
C GLN A 106 5.72 -7.49 4.68
N TYR A 107 5.55 -6.43 3.88
CA TYR A 107 4.47 -5.45 4.04
C TYR A 107 3.28 -5.69 3.09
N ALA A 108 3.23 -6.85 2.43
CA ALA A 108 2.15 -7.23 1.51
C ALA A 108 1.86 -6.15 0.45
N ILE A 109 2.92 -5.59 -0.16
CA ILE A 109 2.77 -4.54 -1.16
C ILE A 109 2.28 -5.14 -2.47
N SER A 110 1.03 -4.89 -2.82
CA SER A 110 0.35 -5.39 -4.03
C SER A 110 0.31 -4.40 -5.18
N GLY A 111 0.71 -3.14 -4.96
CA GLY A 111 0.67 -2.10 -6.00
C GLY A 111 1.45 -0.85 -5.65
N PHE A 112 1.59 0.06 -6.61
CA PHE A 112 2.34 1.30 -6.48
C PHE A 112 1.50 2.52 -6.90
N PRO A 113 1.67 3.70 -6.22
CA PRO A 113 2.44 3.86 -5.01
C PRO A 113 1.73 3.26 -3.79
N THR A 114 2.48 2.70 -2.85
CA THR A 114 1.99 2.38 -1.50
C THR A 114 2.80 3.15 -0.48
N ILE A 115 2.11 3.92 0.34
CA ILE A 115 2.70 4.72 1.42
C ILE A 115 2.34 4.08 2.75
N LEU A 116 3.35 3.71 3.53
CA LEU A 116 3.17 3.24 4.89
C LEU A 116 3.58 4.32 5.88
N LEU A 117 2.81 4.46 6.95
CA LEU A 117 3.18 5.24 8.12
C LEU A 117 3.52 4.27 9.25
N LEU A 118 4.74 4.38 9.77
CA LEU A 118 5.23 3.60 10.89
C LEU A 118 5.51 4.54 12.07
N ASP A 119 5.34 4.04 13.28
CA ASP A 119 5.77 4.78 14.46
C ASP A 119 7.31 4.75 14.66
N ALA A 120 7.79 5.43 15.68
CA ALA A 120 9.21 5.48 16.02
C ALA A 120 9.81 4.09 16.39
N GLN A 121 8.99 3.09 16.65
CA GLN A 121 9.38 1.70 16.90
C GLN A 121 9.40 0.88 15.60
N GLY A 122 8.89 1.45 14.49
CA GLY A 122 8.81 0.78 13.19
C GLY A 122 7.57 -0.10 13.02
N GLU A 123 6.54 0.09 13.87
CA GLU A 123 5.26 -0.60 13.72
C GLU A 123 4.34 0.18 12.78
N VAL A 124 3.78 -0.49 11.77
CA VAL A 124 2.86 0.13 10.81
C VAL A 124 1.54 0.46 11.48
N TYR A 125 1.09 1.72 11.34
CA TYR A 125 -0.20 2.15 11.86
C TYR A 125 -1.15 2.68 10.78
N ALA A 126 -0.64 2.99 9.58
CA ALA A 126 -1.49 3.39 8.45
C ALA A 126 -0.88 3.00 7.10
N GLN A 127 -1.75 2.79 6.12
CA GLN A 127 -1.41 2.54 4.72
C GLN A 127 -2.29 3.41 3.83
N THR A 128 -1.69 3.98 2.79
CA THR A 128 -2.39 4.75 1.77
C THR A 128 -1.65 4.69 0.43
N GLY A 129 -2.11 5.42 -0.56
CA GLY A 129 -1.50 5.57 -1.88
C GLY A 129 -1.67 6.99 -2.39
N TYR A 130 -1.73 7.17 -3.72
CA TYR A 130 -2.01 8.47 -4.31
C TYR A 130 -3.41 8.95 -3.94
N GLN A 131 -3.51 10.24 -3.59
CA GLN A 131 -4.77 10.95 -3.35
C GLN A 131 -4.79 12.23 -4.18
N GLU A 132 -5.91 12.50 -4.85
CA GLU A 132 -6.08 13.73 -5.62
C GLU A 132 -6.19 14.97 -4.74
N GLY A 133 -5.65 16.08 -5.23
CA GLY A 133 -5.81 17.42 -4.60
C GLY A 133 -4.52 18.05 -4.11
N GLY A 134 -3.37 17.48 -4.50
CA GLY A 134 -2.05 18.05 -4.26
C GLY A 134 -1.60 18.01 -2.80
N ALA A 135 -0.48 18.68 -2.51
CA ALA A 135 0.21 18.58 -1.24
C ALA A 135 -0.67 18.94 -0.03
N LYS A 136 -1.45 19.99 -0.10
CA LYS A 136 -2.30 20.43 1.03
C LYS A 136 -3.28 19.35 1.46
N LYS A 137 -4.07 18.81 0.52
CA LYS A 137 -5.05 17.76 0.83
C LYS A 137 -4.37 16.48 1.28
N TYR A 138 -3.22 16.16 0.68
CA TYR A 138 -2.45 14.98 1.08
C TYR A 138 -1.93 15.09 2.52
N LEU A 139 -1.47 16.27 2.94
CA LEU A 139 -1.04 16.52 4.32
C LEU A 139 -2.20 16.46 5.32
N GLU A 140 -3.37 16.95 4.96
CA GLU A 140 -4.59 16.79 5.76
C GLU A 140 -4.96 15.31 5.91
N HIS A 141 -4.85 14.52 4.82
CA HIS A 141 -5.06 13.09 4.83
C HIS A 141 -4.04 12.37 5.74
N LEU A 142 -2.74 12.66 5.62
CA LEU A 142 -1.72 12.12 6.52
C LEU A 142 -2.00 12.46 7.99
N GLY A 143 -2.46 13.69 8.26
CA GLY A 143 -2.88 14.10 9.60
C GLY A 143 -4.08 13.31 10.14
N THR A 144 -4.98 12.86 9.27
CA THR A 144 -6.09 11.97 9.63
C THR A 144 -5.58 10.56 9.91
N LEU A 145 -4.68 10.05 9.08
CA LEU A 145 -4.06 8.73 9.28
C LEU A 145 -3.23 8.65 10.57
N ALA A 146 -2.55 9.74 10.95
CA ALA A 146 -1.77 9.80 12.19
C ALA A 146 -2.61 9.51 13.45
N LYS A 147 -3.93 9.73 13.41
CA LYS A 147 -4.85 9.37 14.50
C LYS A 147 -5.01 7.86 14.68
N GLN A 148 -4.59 7.06 13.70
CA GLN A 148 -4.61 5.60 13.76
C GLN A 148 -3.39 5.03 14.51
N ASN A 149 -2.42 5.86 14.89
CA ASN A 149 -1.26 5.45 15.69
C ASN A 149 -1.69 5.14 17.14
N THR A 150 -2.48 4.09 17.29
CA THR A 150 -3.00 3.55 18.53
C THR A 150 -2.81 2.04 18.57
N PRO A 151 -2.75 1.39 19.73
CA PRO A 151 -2.62 -0.07 19.80
C PRO A 151 -3.71 -0.80 19.00
N GLU A 152 -4.96 -0.33 19.07
CA GLU A 152 -6.08 -0.92 18.33
C GLU A 152 -5.98 -0.68 16.80
N GLY A 153 -5.62 0.53 16.38
CA GLY A 153 -5.40 0.86 14.97
C GLY A 153 -4.31 0.00 14.34
N LYS A 154 -3.18 -0.15 15.01
CA LYS A 154 -2.07 -1.03 14.58
C LYS A 154 -2.51 -2.49 14.48
N LYS A 155 -3.22 -3.01 15.48
CA LYS A 155 -3.74 -4.38 15.50
C LYS A 155 -4.69 -4.63 14.34
N THR A 156 -5.62 -3.70 14.09
CA THR A 156 -6.57 -3.78 12.98
C THR A 156 -5.85 -3.77 11.63
N LEU A 157 -4.89 -2.87 11.45
CA LEU A 157 -4.11 -2.80 10.20
C LEU A 157 -3.25 -4.04 10.01
N ALA A 158 -2.57 -4.52 11.05
CA ALA A 158 -1.76 -5.75 10.98
C ALA A 158 -2.60 -6.98 10.59
N ALA A 159 -3.81 -7.09 11.12
CA ALA A 159 -4.75 -8.16 10.76
C ALA A 159 -5.16 -8.04 9.28
N LYS A 160 -5.46 -6.83 8.80
CA LYS A 160 -5.78 -6.56 7.39
C LYS A 160 -4.61 -6.92 6.47
N MET A 161 -3.42 -6.41 6.75
CA MET A 161 -2.22 -6.70 5.94
C MET A 161 -1.90 -8.20 5.90
N LYS A 162 -2.10 -8.92 7.01
CA LYS A 162 -1.93 -10.39 7.05
C LYS A 162 -2.94 -11.11 6.16
N ALA A 163 -4.20 -10.64 6.14
CA ALA A 163 -5.23 -11.21 5.27
C ALA A 163 -4.90 -10.95 3.79
N GLU A 164 -4.50 -9.74 3.43
CA GLU A 164 -4.08 -9.37 2.07
C GLU A 164 -2.84 -10.18 1.59
N ALA A 165 -1.86 -10.38 2.48
CA ALA A 165 -0.69 -11.23 2.18
C ALA A 165 -1.08 -12.69 1.92
N LEU A 166 -1.99 -13.23 2.71
CA LEU A 166 -2.52 -14.58 2.50
C LEU A 166 -3.31 -14.70 1.20
N GLU A 167 -4.13 -13.69 0.89
CA GLU A 167 -4.88 -13.63 -0.38
C GLU A 167 -3.93 -13.68 -1.57
N HIS A 168 -2.91 -12.84 -1.57
CA HIS A 168 -1.90 -12.80 -2.63
C HIS A 168 -1.14 -14.13 -2.77
N GLU A 169 -0.74 -14.75 -1.64
CA GLU A 169 -0.09 -16.07 -1.66
C GLU A 169 -1.00 -17.15 -2.28
N ILE A 170 -2.29 -17.13 -1.96
CA ILE A 170 -3.27 -18.05 -2.51
C ILE A 170 -3.44 -17.82 -4.02
N GLU A 171 -3.54 -16.56 -4.46
CA GLU A 171 -3.66 -16.22 -5.88
C GLU A 171 -2.45 -16.68 -6.70
N GLU A 172 -1.22 -16.44 -6.19
CA GLU A 172 0.00 -16.94 -6.84
C GLU A 172 0.02 -18.46 -7.01
N GLN A 173 -0.45 -19.21 -6.00
CA GLN A 173 -0.46 -20.68 -6.04
C GLN A 173 -1.63 -21.22 -6.86
N LEU A 174 -2.74 -20.50 -6.92
CA LEU A 174 -3.94 -20.92 -7.62
C LEU A 174 -3.80 -20.74 -9.15
N GLY A 175 -3.11 -19.73 -9.63
CA GLY A 175 -2.93 -19.46 -11.06
C GLY A 175 -2.52 -20.71 -11.84
N PRO A 176 -1.38 -21.36 -11.52
CA PRO A 176 -0.94 -22.58 -12.20
C PRO A 176 -1.94 -23.75 -12.13
N VAL A 177 -2.78 -23.80 -11.08
CA VAL A 177 -3.83 -24.82 -10.92
C VAL A 177 -4.98 -24.60 -11.90
N LEU A 178 -5.32 -23.34 -12.17
CA LEU A 178 -6.41 -22.93 -13.05
C LEU A 178 -6.02 -22.89 -14.53
N ASP A 179 -4.77 -22.58 -14.87
CA ASP A 179 -4.29 -22.38 -16.23
C ASP A 179 -4.72 -23.51 -17.22
N PRO A 180 -4.63 -24.82 -16.88
CA PRO A 180 -4.99 -25.89 -17.80
C PRO A 180 -6.48 -25.89 -18.18
N THR A 181 -7.35 -25.37 -17.33
CA THR A 181 -8.82 -25.29 -17.56
C THR A 181 -9.20 -23.97 -18.22
N LEU A 182 -8.58 -22.86 -17.78
CA LEU A 182 -8.82 -21.52 -18.35
C LEU A 182 -8.40 -21.44 -19.82
N SER A 183 -7.26 -22.01 -20.17
CA SER A 183 -6.79 -22.08 -21.57
C SER A 183 -7.75 -22.81 -22.51
N LYS A 184 -8.59 -23.70 -21.98
CA LYS A 184 -9.64 -24.44 -22.72
C LYS A 184 -11.02 -23.77 -22.61
N LYS A 185 -11.13 -22.66 -21.89
CA LYS A 185 -12.42 -22.02 -21.56
C LYS A 185 -13.38 -22.98 -20.80
N ASP A 186 -12.82 -23.93 -20.03
CA ASP A 186 -13.58 -24.91 -19.25
C ASP A 186 -13.96 -24.31 -17.89
N LEU A 187 -15.08 -23.61 -17.84
CA LEU A 187 -15.58 -22.98 -16.62
C LEU A 187 -15.83 -23.99 -15.49
N ALA A 188 -16.46 -25.12 -15.80
CA ALA A 188 -16.79 -26.14 -14.80
C ALA A 188 -15.52 -26.80 -14.23
N GLY A 189 -14.55 -27.11 -15.09
CA GLY A 189 -13.26 -27.64 -14.67
C GLY A 189 -12.47 -26.65 -13.82
N ALA A 190 -12.50 -25.35 -14.16
CA ALA A 190 -11.84 -24.32 -13.39
C ALA A 190 -12.46 -24.14 -12.00
N GLU A 191 -13.79 -24.12 -11.89
CA GLU A 191 -14.49 -24.07 -10.60
C GLU A 191 -14.23 -25.32 -9.75
N ALA A 192 -14.19 -26.50 -10.34
CA ALA A 192 -13.84 -27.72 -9.63
C ALA A 192 -12.39 -27.69 -9.09
N ALA A 193 -11.43 -27.24 -9.90
CA ALA A 193 -10.04 -27.08 -9.51
C ALA A 193 -9.88 -26.06 -8.36
N MET A 194 -10.53 -24.92 -8.45
CA MET A 194 -10.59 -23.90 -7.38
C MET A 194 -11.12 -24.51 -6.07
N ASN A 195 -12.28 -25.15 -6.11
CA ASN A 195 -12.92 -25.71 -4.92
C ASN A 195 -12.04 -26.77 -4.25
N LYS A 196 -11.38 -27.63 -5.05
CA LYS A 196 -10.41 -28.61 -4.55
C LYS A 196 -9.26 -27.91 -3.85
N PHE A 197 -8.65 -26.92 -4.50
CA PHE A 197 -7.53 -26.15 -3.96
C PHE A 197 -7.90 -25.44 -2.64
N PHE A 198 -9.06 -24.76 -2.57
CA PHE A 198 -9.50 -24.08 -1.34
C PHE A 198 -9.73 -25.06 -0.19
N LYS A 199 -10.27 -26.24 -0.48
CA LYS A 199 -10.44 -27.31 0.50
C LYS A 199 -9.10 -27.81 1.01
N GLU A 200 -8.13 -28.04 0.14
CA GLU A 200 -6.78 -28.50 0.49
C GLU A 200 -6.03 -27.45 1.32
N LYS A 201 -6.26 -26.16 1.06
CA LYS A 201 -5.71 -25.04 1.86
C LYS A 201 -6.45 -24.79 3.18
N GLY A 202 -7.58 -25.47 3.41
CA GLY A 202 -8.36 -25.33 4.65
C GLY A 202 -8.99 -23.96 4.81
N LEU A 203 -9.34 -23.27 3.72
CA LEU A 203 -10.00 -21.97 3.77
C LEU A 203 -11.40 -22.09 4.36
N THR A 204 -11.78 -21.16 5.25
CA THR A 204 -13.08 -21.17 5.95
C THR A 204 -13.60 -19.76 6.18
N GLY A 205 -14.87 -19.66 6.59
CA GLY A 205 -15.51 -18.41 7.02
C GLY A 205 -15.57 -17.35 5.92
N ASP A 206 -15.61 -16.10 6.33
CA ASP A 206 -15.71 -14.95 5.43
C ASP A 206 -14.54 -14.84 4.44
N PHE A 207 -13.35 -15.28 4.83
CA PHE A 207 -12.21 -15.32 3.94
C PHE A 207 -12.43 -16.27 2.75
N LEU A 208 -12.96 -17.49 3.00
CA LEU A 208 -13.31 -18.41 1.92
C LEU A 208 -14.38 -17.80 0.98
N VAL A 209 -15.37 -17.10 1.53
CA VAL A 209 -16.43 -16.47 0.71
C VAL A 209 -15.86 -15.39 -0.18
N ARG A 210 -15.00 -14.50 0.35
CA ARG A 210 -14.32 -13.46 -0.43
C ARG A 210 -13.44 -14.05 -1.54
N MET A 211 -12.64 -15.05 -1.22
CA MET A 211 -11.80 -15.75 -2.21
C MET A 211 -12.66 -16.43 -3.29
N THR A 212 -13.74 -17.09 -2.89
CA THR A 212 -14.69 -17.73 -3.83
C THR A 212 -15.30 -16.70 -4.76
N LEU A 213 -15.70 -15.53 -4.25
CA LEU A 213 -16.26 -14.44 -5.04
C LEU A 213 -15.24 -13.95 -6.09
N ASN A 214 -14.07 -13.55 -5.64
CA ASN A 214 -13.04 -12.96 -6.49
C ASN A 214 -12.60 -13.93 -7.60
N VAL A 215 -12.32 -15.17 -7.23
CA VAL A 215 -11.83 -16.18 -8.17
C VAL A 215 -12.93 -16.62 -9.14
N ARG A 216 -14.17 -16.90 -8.69
CA ARG A 216 -15.28 -17.29 -9.60
C ARG A 216 -15.65 -16.18 -10.57
N VAL A 217 -15.65 -14.92 -10.13
CA VAL A 217 -15.86 -13.77 -11.02
C VAL A 217 -14.76 -13.72 -12.08
N GLY A 218 -13.49 -13.87 -11.69
CA GLY A 218 -12.35 -13.91 -12.61
C GLY A 218 -12.45 -15.06 -13.62
N ILE A 219 -12.67 -16.29 -13.14
CA ILE A 219 -12.85 -17.48 -14.00
C ILE A 219 -14.01 -17.27 -15.00
N THR A 220 -15.14 -16.74 -14.53
CA THR A 220 -16.31 -16.51 -15.38
C THR A 220 -16.03 -15.47 -16.45
N ALA A 221 -15.40 -14.37 -16.09
CA ALA A 221 -15.01 -13.32 -17.03
C ALA A 221 -14.01 -13.82 -18.08
N GLU A 222 -13.05 -14.67 -17.69
CA GLU A 222 -12.07 -15.26 -18.59
C GLU A 222 -12.70 -16.29 -19.54
N CYS A 223 -13.58 -17.16 -19.04
CA CYS A 223 -14.25 -18.19 -19.85
C CYS A 223 -15.37 -17.62 -20.74
N LYS A 224 -16.04 -16.58 -20.29
CA LYS A 224 -17.20 -15.93 -20.96
C LYS A 224 -17.01 -14.42 -21.08
N PRO A 225 -16.05 -13.95 -21.89
CA PRO A 225 -15.74 -12.52 -21.97
C PRO A 225 -16.97 -11.70 -22.41
N GLY A 226 -17.29 -10.66 -21.63
CA GLY A 226 -18.43 -9.77 -21.91
C GLY A 226 -19.81 -10.31 -21.53
N ASP A 227 -19.89 -11.50 -20.96
CA ASP A 227 -21.13 -12.06 -20.41
C ASP A 227 -21.35 -11.58 -18.95
N HIS A 228 -21.78 -10.32 -18.82
CA HIS A 228 -22.02 -9.71 -17.51
C HIS A 228 -23.14 -10.40 -16.72
N ASP A 229 -24.10 -11.02 -17.39
CA ASP A 229 -25.19 -11.73 -16.71
C ASP A 229 -24.68 -13.05 -16.08
N ALA A 230 -23.71 -13.73 -16.71
CA ALA A 230 -23.04 -14.87 -16.09
C ALA A 230 -22.24 -14.45 -14.85
N VAL A 231 -21.58 -13.29 -14.88
CA VAL A 231 -20.86 -12.74 -13.71
C VAL A 231 -21.84 -12.37 -12.59
N LEU A 232 -22.95 -11.69 -12.91
CA LEU A 232 -23.99 -11.34 -11.93
C LEU A 232 -24.57 -12.57 -11.25
N LYS A 233 -24.80 -13.65 -12.01
CA LYS A 233 -25.27 -14.93 -11.45
C LYS A 233 -24.30 -15.49 -10.41
N VAL A 234 -22.99 -15.44 -10.69
CA VAL A 234 -21.94 -15.86 -9.73
C VAL A 234 -22.00 -15.01 -8.47
N VAL A 235 -22.09 -13.67 -8.62
CA VAL A 235 -22.18 -12.73 -7.49
C VAL A 235 -23.39 -13.06 -6.60
N ASP A 236 -24.56 -13.28 -7.21
CA ASP A 236 -25.80 -13.62 -6.50
C ASP A 236 -25.73 -15.00 -5.82
N GLU A 237 -25.11 -16.01 -6.44
CA GLU A 237 -24.88 -17.33 -5.85
C GLU A 237 -23.95 -17.25 -4.63
N VAL A 238 -22.83 -16.52 -4.73
CA VAL A 238 -21.87 -16.39 -3.62
C VAL A 238 -22.46 -15.62 -2.45
N ALA A 239 -23.37 -14.67 -2.68
CA ALA A 239 -24.09 -13.98 -1.62
C ALA A 239 -24.89 -14.93 -0.70
N THR A 240 -25.30 -16.09 -1.20
CA THR A 240 -26.01 -17.11 -0.40
C THR A 240 -25.11 -17.90 0.56
N LEU A 241 -23.78 -17.79 0.40
CA LEU A 241 -22.82 -18.56 1.19
C LEU A 241 -22.43 -17.89 2.53
N THR A 242 -22.93 -16.68 2.79
CA THR A 242 -22.59 -15.93 4.01
C THR A 242 -23.80 -15.22 4.60
N THR A 243 -23.74 -14.98 5.92
CA THR A 243 -24.65 -14.08 6.64
C THR A 243 -23.91 -12.85 7.19
N SER A 244 -22.63 -12.72 6.90
CA SER A 244 -21.81 -11.57 7.30
C SER A 244 -22.30 -10.31 6.61
N LYS A 245 -22.71 -9.31 7.39
CA LYS A 245 -23.16 -8.01 6.87
C LYS A 245 -22.06 -7.29 6.11
N GLU A 246 -20.81 -7.43 6.55
CA GLU A 246 -19.65 -6.82 5.92
C GLU A 246 -19.41 -7.43 4.53
N VAL A 247 -19.34 -8.76 4.44
CA VAL A 247 -19.16 -9.46 3.16
C VAL A 247 -20.33 -9.22 2.20
N LEU A 248 -21.56 -9.21 2.71
CA LEU A 248 -22.74 -8.89 1.88
C LEU A 248 -22.70 -7.45 1.34
N ALA A 249 -22.18 -6.49 2.08
CA ALA A 249 -21.99 -5.12 1.58
C ALA A 249 -20.96 -5.07 0.45
N GLU A 250 -19.82 -5.74 0.60
CA GLU A 250 -18.80 -5.86 -0.45
C GLU A 250 -19.36 -6.52 -1.74
N ILE A 251 -20.13 -7.59 -1.58
CA ILE A 251 -20.81 -8.27 -2.69
C ILE A 251 -21.79 -7.33 -3.41
N ALA A 252 -22.57 -6.54 -2.65
CA ALA A 252 -23.50 -5.58 -3.21
C ALA A 252 -22.79 -4.47 -4.02
N GLU A 253 -21.67 -3.95 -3.52
CA GLU A 253 -20.86 -2.96 -4.26
C GLU A 253 -20.29 -3.55 -5.56
N LEU A 254 -19.81 -4.80 -5.53
CA LEU A 254 -19.33 -5.47 -6.73
C LEU A 254 -20.48 -5.65 -7.74
N ARG A 255 -21.65 -6.08 -7.28
CA ARG A 255 -22.85 -6.24 -8.11
C ARG A 255 -23.21 -4.94 -8.83
N GLU A 256 -23.25 -3.82 -8.13
CA GLU A 256 -23.52 -2.49 -8.70
C GLU A 256 -22.47 -2.08 -9.76
N ARG A 257 -21.20 -2.35 -9.51
CA ARG A 257 -20.14 -2.12 -10.50
C ARG A 257 -20.33 -2.93 -11.77
N VAL A 258 -20.68 -4.21 -11.67
CA VAL A 258 -20.93 -5.09 -12.83
C VAL A 258 -22.14 -4.61 -13.62
N LEU A 259 -23.23 -4.22 -12.96
CA LEU A 259 -24.43 -3.64 -13.58
C LEU A 259 -24.09 -2.38 -14.38
N LYS A 260 -23.32 -1.47 -13.78
CA LYS A 260 -22.89 -0.23 -14.45
C LYS A 260 -22.07 -0.50 -15.72
N ILE A 261 -21.14 -1.47 -15.67
CA ILE A 261 -20.33 -1.86 -16.84
C ILE A 261 -21.23 -2.45 -17.93
N ARG A 262 -22.14 -3.38 -17.57
CA ARG A 262 -23.10 -3.97 -18.49
C ARG A 262 -23.92 -2.92 -19.24
N ASP A 263 -24.45 -1.95 -18.50
CA ASP A 263 -25.29 -0.89 -19.08
C ASP A 263 -24.48 0.05 -19.99
N GLN A 264 -23.22 0.34 -19.64
CA GLN A 264 -22.30 1.11 -20.49
C GLN A 264 -21.98 0.37 -21.78
N ASP A 265 -21.73 -0.93 -21.74
CA ASP A 265 -21.42 -1.74 -22.91
C ASP A 265 -22.66 -1.88 -23.82
N ALA A 266 -23.83 -2.01 -23.26
CA ALA A 266 -25.09 -2.00 -24.00
C ALA A 266 -25.35 -0.66 -24.71
N ALA A 267 -25.02 0.45 -24.06
CA ALA A 267 -25.13 1.79 -24.67
C ALA A 267 -24.14 1.98 -25.81
N ARG A 268 -22.89 1.53 -25.64
CA ARG A 268 -21.85 1.59 -26.70
C ARG A 268 -22.24 0.79 -27.95
N LYS A 269 -22.75 -0.42 -27.77
CA LYS A 269 -23.23 -1.27 -28.89
C LYS A 269 -24.34 -0.61 -29.68
N LYS A 270 -25.25 0.12 -29.05
CA LYS A 270 -26.33 0.89 -29.72
C LYS A 270 -25.83 2.07 -30.52
N THR A 271 -24.72 2.70 -30.14
CA THR A 271 -24.13 3.84 -30.84
C THR A 271 -23.26 3.42 -32.03
N THR A 272 -22.66 2.23 -31.99
CA THR A 272 -21.83 1.70 -33.11
C THR A 272 -22.63 0.95 -34.18
N SER A 273 -23.90 0.67 -33.95
CA SER A 273 -24.80 0.00 -34.90
C SER A 273 -25.71 0.99 -35.69
N LYS A 274 -25.48 2.28 -35.54
CA LYS A 274 -26.07 3.38 -36.32
C LYS A 274 -24.99 3.99 -37.25
#